data_863cfb25b7ec04573da458572e629fb5
#
_entry.id   863cfb25b7ec04573da458572e629fb5
#
_cell.length_a   1.000
_cell.length_b   1.000
_cell.length_c   1.000
_cell.angle_alpha   90.00
_cell.angle_beta   90.00
_cell.angle_gamma   90.00
#
_symmetry.space_group_name_H-M   'P 1'
#
loop_
_entity.id
_entity.type
_entity.pdbx_description
1 polymer ?
#
loop_
_entity_poly.entity_id
_entity_poly.type
_entity_poly.pdbx_seq_one_letter_code
_entity_poly.pdbx_strand_id
1 'polypeptide(L)'
;KNAVIDQSIKTTKDLKKQASTLESNIKSNASSQSDDYESTLTTELAKYGYASYEELNDYCLTSVKEKEMNKKYITKHFGEVKKAWEEKSPRTVSIIKMDVSDADNLTETETKKKSNIDKALEKESFADVAKAFSEDSNTANKNGFAGYVDSNSTSSDSSSTSTVPADVVTAAIGLKKGETSDWITVTSSSGTSLYKVYVKETNSKKIFNAKSDTVSNQALYAILNSDSSLSYKILDSYAKKLDIKFNDKDTKKKFDSYVKTTYGGDQ
;
A
#
# COMPACT_ATOMS: atom_id res chain seq x y z
N LYS A 1 -14.84 -6.78 -17.60
CA LYS A 1 -14.16 -6.88 -16.30
C LYS A 1 -15.17 -6.98 -15.17
N ASN A 2 -16.05 -5.99 -14.97
CA ASN A 2 -17.00 -5.91 -13.85
C ASN A 2 -17.87 -7.15 -13.71
N ALA A 3 -18.45 -7.65 -14.82
CA ALA A 3 -19.28 -8.87 -14.83
C ALA A 3 -18.52 -10.11 -14.34
N VAL A 4 -17.23 -10.26 -14.69
CA VAL A 4 -16.38 -11.36 -14.19
C VAL A 4 -16.19 -11.26 -12.69
N ILE A 5 -15.88 -10.07 -12.17
CA ILE A 5 -15.69 -9.82 -10.74
C ILE A 5 -17.00 -10.15 -9.99
N ASP A 6 -18.12 -9.62 -10.46
CA ASP A 6 -19.41 -9.76 -9.78
C ASP A 6 -19.90 -11.20 -9.72
N GLN A 7 -19.70 -11.97 -10.78
CA GLN A 7 -20.07 -13.39 -10.82
C GLN A 7 -19.09 -14.28 -10.05
N SER A 8 -17.81 -13.89 -9.97
CA SER A 8 -16.77 -14.68 -9.30
C SER A 8 -16.74 -14.50 -7.79
N ILE A 9 -17.15 -13.33 -7.30
CA ILE A 9 -17.09 -12.98 -5.86
C ILE A 9 -18.49 -12.73 -5.33
N LYS A 10 -18.96 -13.65 -4.49
CA LYS A 10 -20.26 -13.51 -3.83
C LYS A 10 -20.27 -12.28 -2.93
N THR A 11 -21.30 -11.46 -3.07
CA THR A 11 -21.53 -10.30 -2.21
C THR A 11 -21.87 -10.75 -0.78
N THR A 12 -21.05 -10.32 0.18
CA THR A 12 -21.24 -10.58 1.61
C THR A 12 -21.63 -9.30 2.35
N LYS A 13 -22.12 -9.42 3.60
CA LYS A 13 -22.38 -8.26 4.47
C LYS A 13 -21.11 -7.43 4.72
N ASP A 14 -19.97 -8.10 4.86
CA ASP A 14 -18.67 -7.43 5.07
C ASP A 14 -18.24 -6.63 3.84
N LEU A 15 -18.33 -7.20 2.63
CA LEU A 15 -18.01 -6.48 1.40
C LEU A 15 -18.95 -5.28 1.19
N LYS A 16 -20.25 -5.39 1.51
CA LYS A 16 -21.17 -4.25 1.48
C LYS A 16 -20.73 -3.14 2.45
N LYS A 17 -20.32 -3.51 3.66
CA LYS A 17 -19.83 -2.55 4.65
C LYS A 17 -18.55 -1.85 4.16
N GLN A 18 -17.60 -2.61 3.60
CA GLN A 18 -16.38 -2.05 3.02
C GLN A 18 -16.70 -1.10 1.86
N ALA A 19 -17.65 -1.45 0.99
CA ALA A 19 -18.10 -0.61 -0.12
C ALA A 19 -18.70 0.72 0.39
N SER A 20 -19.60 0.67 1.39
CA SER A 20 -20.18 1.88 1.98
C SER A 20 -19.13 2.76 2.67
N THR A 21 -18.13 2.17 3.30
CA THR A 21 -17.01 2.94 3.89
C THR A 21 -16.18 3.60 2.79
N LEU A 22 -15.88 2.90 1.71
CA LEU A 22 -15.13 3.44 0.57
C LEU A 22 -15.91 4.58 -0.10
N GLU A 23 -17.21 4.39 -0.33
CA GLU A 23 -18.10 5.41 -0.85
C GLU A 23 -18.07 6.69 0.00
N SER A 24 -18.25 6.54 1.32
CA SER A 24 -18.22 7.67 2.25
C SER A 24 -16.89 8.43 2.21
N ASN A 25 -15.76 7.71 2.11
CA ASN A 25 -14.44 8.32 2.00
C ASN A 25 -14.28 9.08 0.67
N ILE A 26 -14.73 8.51 -0.46
CA ILE A 26 -14.68 9.15 -1.77
C ILE A 26 -15.52 10.44 -1.75
N LYS A 27 -16.76 10.38 -1.25
CA LYS A 27 -17.65 11.54 -1.13
C LYS A 27 -17.02 12.64 -0.27
N SER A 28 -16.51 12.29 0.91
CA SER A 28 -15.88 13.25 1.82
C SER A 28 -14.66 13.92 1.19
N ASN A 29 -13.80 13.14 0.53
CA ASN A 29 -12.62 13.71 -0.13
C ASN A 29 -13.00 14.60 -1.32
N ALA A 30 -13.95 14.18 -2.15
CA ALA A 30 -14.38 14.94 -3.32
C ALA A 30 -15.09 16.24 -2.93
N SER A 31 -16.00 16.21 -1.96
CA SER A 31 -16.72 17.39 -1.48
C SER A 31 -15.82 18.40 -0.77
N SER A 32 -14.68 17.97 -0.21
CA SER A 32 -13.69 18.89 0.36
C SER A 32 -12.87 19.66 -0.69
N GLN A 33 -12.91 19.22 -1.96
CA GLN A 33 -12.12 19.79 -3.06
C GLN A 33 -12.96 20.66 -4.00
N SER A 34 -14.25 20.40 -4.14
CA SER A 34 -15.14 21.11 -5.06
C SER A 34 -16.60 20.98 -4.66
N ASP A 35 -17.36 22.07 -4.81
CA ASP A 35 -18.81 22.06 -4.66
C ASP A 35 -19.50 21.24 -5.79
N ASP A 36 -18.89 21.15 -6.98
CA ASP A 36 -19.36 20.36 -8.13
C ASP A 36 -18.73 18.96 -8.19
N TYR A 37 -18.52 18.35 -7.02
CA TYR A 37 -17.86 17.03 -6.94
C TYR A 37 -18.66 15.89 -7.57
N GLU A 38 -19.99 15.97 -7.62
CA GLU A 38 -20.84 14.92 -8.22
C GLU A 38 -20.63 14.81 -9.72
N SER A 39 -20.52 15.95 -10.43
CA SER A 39 -20.21 16.00 -11.86
C SER A 39 -18.82 15.43 -12.14
N THR A 40 -17.84 15.80 -11.30
CA THR A 40 -16.48 15.27 -11.40
C THR A 40 -16.45 13.76 -11.20
N LEU A 41 -17.13 13.25 -10.17
CA LEU A 41 -17.21 11.80 -9.90
C LEU A 41 -17.95 11.07 -11.02
N THR A 42 -19.02 11.63 -11.60
CA THR A 42 -19.71 11.04 -12.76
C THR A 42 -18.74 10.85 -13.93
N THR A 43 -17.93 11.87 -14.23
CA THR A 43 -16.92 11.80 -15.30
C THR A 43 -15.86 10.71 -15.02
N GLU A 44 -15.41 10.59 -13.78
CA GLU A 44 -14.46 9.54 -13.40
C GLU A 44 -15.09 8.14 -13.45
N LEU A 45 -16.32 7.97 -12.96
CA LEU A 45 -17.06 6.71 -12.98
C LEU A 45 -17.31 6.18 -14.39
N ALA A 46 -17.52 7.08 -15.37
CA ALA A 46 -17.71 6.71 -16.78
C ALA A 46 -16.50 5.94 -17.34
N LYS A 47 -15.28 6.22 -16.88
CA LYS A 47 -14.06 5.50 -17.27
C LYS A 47 -14.09 4.02 -16.86
N TYR A 48 -14.87 3.69 -15.85
CA TYR A 48 -15.03 2.34 -15.30
C TYR A 48 -16.36 1.67 -15.72
N GLY A 49 -17.12 2.32 -16.61
CA GLY A 49 -18.37 1.79 -17.18
C GLY A 49 -19.60 2.03 -16.32
N TYR A 50 -19.59 3.05 -15.46
CA TYR A 50 -20.73 3.51 -14.67
C TYR A 50 -21.28 4.81 -15.26
N ALA A 51 -22.60 4.94 -15.35
CA ALA A 51 -23.23 6.02 -16.11
C ALA A 51 -23.42 7.31 -15.27
N SER A 52 -23.48 7.20 -13.96
CA SER A 52 -23.84 8.32 -13.09
C SER A 52 -23.26 8.22 -11.68
N TYR A 53 -23.35 9.33 -10.93
CA TYR A 53 -22.94 9.41 -9.54
C TYR A 53 -23.72 8.47 -8.60
N GLU A 54 -24.98 8.18 -8.93
CA GLU A 54 -25.81 7.26 -8.16
C GLU A 54 -25.27 5.83 -8.16
N GLU A 55 -24.46 5.47 -9.16
CA GLU A 55 -23.80 4.16 -9.27
C GLU A 55 -22.47 4.09 -8.48
N LEU A 56 -22.11 5.14 -7.71
CA LEU A 56 -20.86 5.15 -6.93
C LEU A 56 -20.78 3.98 -5.95
N ASN A 57 -21.90 3.58 -5.32
CA ASN A 57 -21.91 2.42 -4.43
C ASN A 57 -21.62 1.12 -5.18
N ASP A 58 -22.16 0.94 -6.38
CA ASP A 58 -21.90 -0.24 -7.21
C ASP A 58 -20.45 -0.29 -7.67
N TYR A 59 -19.88 0.85 -8.06
CA TYR A 59 -18.42 0.97 -8.30
C TYR A 59 -17.60 0.56 -7.07
N CYS A 60 -17.94 1.07 -5.90
CA CYS A 60 -17.25 0.73 -4.66
C CYS A 60 -17.37 -0.77 -4.33
N LEU A 61 -18.56 -1.35 -4.54
CA LEU A 61 -18.78 -2.78 -4.31
C LEU A 61 -17.96 -3.64 -5.27
N THR A 62 -17.90 -3.28 -6.55
CA THR A 62 -17.07 -3.98 -7.54
C THR A 62 -15.58 -3.84 -7.19
N SER A 63 -15.14 -2.68 -6.73
CA SER A 63 -13.74 -2.44 -6.32
C SER A 63 -13.33 -3.30 -5.13
N VAL A 64 -14.16 -3.42 -4.09
CA VAL A 64 -13.85 -4.28 -2.94
C VAL A 64 -13.92 -5.76 -3.29
N LYS A 65 -14.81 -6.17 -4.21
CA LYS A 65 -14.84 -7.52 -4.75
C LYS A 65 -13.59 -7.85 -5.58
N GLU A 66 -13.12 -6.92 -6.41
CA GLU A 66 -11.87 -7.08 -7.17
C GLU A 66 -10.67 -7.29 -6.24
N LYS A 67 -10.56 -6.48 -5.19
CA LYS A 67 -9.54 -6.65 -4.17
C LYS A 67 -9.60 -8.04 -3.51
N GLU A 68 -10.79 -8.50 -3.17
CA GLU A 68 -10.99 -9.85 -2.60
C GLU A 68 -10.63 -10.96 -3.60
N MET A 69 -10.97 -10.79 -4.88
CA MET A 69 -10.60 -11.69 -5.97
C MET A 69 -9.08 -11.81 -6.10
N ASN A 70 -8.39 -10.67 -6.15
CA ASN A 70 -6.94 -10.60 -6.23
C ASN A 70 -6.28 -11.27 -5.01
N LYS A 71 -6.77 -10.97 -3.80
CA LYS A 71 -6.26 -11.56 -2.55
C LYS A 71 -6.42 -13.08 -2.54
N LYS A 72 -7.58 -13.61 -2.95
CA LYS A 72 -7.82 -15.05 -3.05
C LYS A 72 -6.88 -15.73 -4.05
N TYR A 73 -6.72 -15.14 -5.23
CA TYR A 73 -5.83 -15.67 -6.25
C TYR A 73 -4.38 -15.72 -5.73
N ILE A 74 -3.88 -14.58 -5.25
CA ILE A 74 -2.51 -14.47 -4.75
C ILE A 74 -2.29 -15.41 -3.57
N THR A 75 -3.23 -15.53 -2.65
CA THR A 75 -3.14 -16.48 -1.53
C THR A 75 -2.92 -17.91 -2.03
N LYS A 76 -3.68 -18.32 -3.07
CA LYS A 76 -3.59 -19.68 -3.65
C LYS A 76 -2.28 -19.89 -4.44
N HIS A 77 -1.81 -18.86 -5.12
CA HIS A 77 -0.66 -18.90 -6.01
C HIS A 77 0.57 -18.18 -5.44
N PHE A 78 0.64 -17.99 -4.11
CA PHE A 78 1.66 -17.16 -3.48
C PHE A 78 3.09 -17.55 -3.85
N GLY A 79 3.38 -18.85 -3.95
CA GLY A 79 4.69 -19.36 -4.35
C GLY A 79 5.13 -18.90 -5.74
N GLU A 80 4.17 -18.73 -6.65
CA GLU A 80 4.41 -18.34 -8.05
C GLU A 80 4.64 -16.82 -8.18
N VAL A 81 3.84 -16.01 -7.44
CA VAL A 81 3.80 -14.54 -7.63
C VAL A 81 4.78 -13.78 -6.74
N LYS A 82 5.25 -14.38 -5.64
CA LYS A 82 6.04 -13.69 -4.62
C LYS A 82 7.43 -13.27 -5.08
N LYS A 83 8.03 -13.98 -6.08
CA LYS A 83 9.44 -13.79 -6.44
C LYS A 83 9.74 -12.36 -6.89
N ALA A 84 8.98 -11.82 -7.84
CA ALA A 84 9.15 -10.46 -8.34
C ALA A 84 8.96 -9.40 -7.23
N TRP A 85 8.04 -9.65 -6.30
CA TRP A 85 7.82 -8.80 -5.15
C TRP A 85 8.96 -8.89 -4.12
N GLU A 86 9.48 -10.11 -3.84
CA GLU A 86 10.62 -10.30 -2.92
C GLU A 86 11.89 -9.56 -3.40
N GLU A 87 12.08 -9.41 -4.73
CA GLU A 87 13.15 -8.59 -5.33
C GLU A 87 13.05 -7.10 -4.93
N LYS A 88 11.85 -6.62 -4.56
CA LYS A 88 11.62 -5.27 -4.03
C LYS A 88 11.94 -5.15 -2.54
N SER A 89 12.40 -6.22 -1.90
CA SER A 89 12.77 -6.23 -0.48
C SER A 89 11.66 -5.75 0.46
N PRO A 90 10.45 -6.35 0.42
CA PRO A 90 9.32 -5.94 1.27
C PRO A 90 9.63 -6.13 2.74
N ARG A 91 9.25 -5.14 3.57
CA ARG A 91 9.39 -5.21 5.02
C ARG A 91 8.39 -4.34 5.75
N THR A 92 8.21 -4.60 7.05
CA THR A 92 7.53 -3.67 7.94
C THR A 92 8.52 -3.06 8.89
N VAL A 93 8.38 -1.76 9.15
CA VAL A 93 9.33 -0.98 9.92
C VAL A 93 8.68 -0.19 11.04
N SER A 94 9.49 0.13 12.04
CA SER A 94 9.21 1.15 13.04
C SER A 94 10.31 2.21 12.99
N ILE A 95 9.99 3.47 13.33
CA ILE A 95 10.92 4.59 13.30
C ILE A 95 10.94 5.35 14.62
N ILE A 96 12.08 5.96 14.92
CA ILE A 96 12.24 7.01 15.90
C ILE A 96 12.72 8.24 15.14
N LYS A 97 12.08 9.37 15.35
CA LYS A 97 12.43 10.67 14.79
C LYS A 97 12.89 11.61 15.90
N MET A 98 13.94 12.38 15.65
CA MET A 98 14.40 13.48 16.50
C MET A 98 14.68 14.69 15.61
N ASP A 99 13.95 15.78 15.82
CA ASP A 99 14.18 17.04 15.12
C ASP A 99 15.45 17.72 15.66
N VAL A 100 16.27 18.27 14.76
CA VAL A 100 17.53 18.93 15.10
C VAL A 100 17.68 20.23 14.33
N SER A 101 18.40 21.17 14.91
CA SER A 101 18.71 22.43 14.26
C SER A 101 19.76 22.29 13.16
N ASP A 102 20.80 21.48 13.43
CA ASP A 102 21.88 21.16 12.52
C ASP A 102 22.42 19.76 12.87
N ALA A 103 22.39 18.83 11.90
CA ALA A 103 22.80 17.44 12.15
C ALA A 103 24.32 17.29 12.36
N ASP A 104 25.12 18.21 11.81
CA ASP A 104 26.57 18.20 11.94
C ASP A 104 27.02 18.89 13.24
N ASN A 105 26.19 19.79 13.80
CA ASN A 105 26.51 20.59 15.01
C ASN A 105 25.32 20.57 15.99
N LEU A 106 25.08 19.41 16.58
CA LEU A 106 24.01 19.26 17.59
C LEU A 106 24.26 20.16 18.79
N THR A 107 23.22 20.83 19.24
CA THR A 107 23.23 21.55 20.53
C THR A 107 23.46 20.59 21.69
N GLU A 108 23.81 21.09 22.86
CA GLU A 108 23.99 20.28 24.07
C GLU A 108 22.71 19.51 24.43
N THR A 109 21.54 20.14 24.26
CA THR A 109 20.24 19.54 24.52
C THR A 109 19.94 18.40 23.52
N GLU A 110 20.22 18.60 22.23
CA GLU A 110 20.04 17.59 21.20
C GLU A 110 21.01 16.41 21.39
N THR A 111 22.27 16.69 21.71
CA THR A 111 23.27 15.67 22.02
C THR A 111 22.84 14.81 23.21
N LYS A 112 22.34 15.43 24.28
CA LYS A 112 21.83 14.73 25.46
C LYS A 112 20.62 13.88 25.13
N LYS A 113 19.67 14.40 24.32
CA LYS A 113 18.50 13.68 23.91
C LYS A 113 18.86 12.46 23.06
N LYS A 114 19.73 12.62 22.06
CA LYS A 114 20.26 11.54 21.23
C LYS A 114 20.91 10.45 22.09
N SER A 115 21.79 10.83 23.03
CA SER A 115 22.43 9.90 23.97
C SER A 115 21.41 9.16 24.84
N ASN A 116 20.35 9.83 25.30
CA ASN A 116 19.28 9.18 26.06
C ASN A 116 18.55 8.13 25.28
N ILE A 117 18.22 8.41 23.98
CA ILE A 117 17.59 7.45 23.08
C ILE A 117 18.50 6.24 22.87
N ASP A 118 19.80 6.47 22.57
CA ASP A 118 20.77 5.40 22.35
C ASP A 118 20.91 4.50 23.60
N LYS A 119 21.01 5.09 24.79
CA LYS A 119 21.06 4.34 26.06
C LYS A 119 19.78 3.59 26.41
N ALA A 120 18.62 4.16 26.05
CA ALA A 120 17.34 3.49 26.23
C ALA A 120 17.22 2.27 25.32
N LEU A 121 17.68 2.37 24.07
CA LEU A 121 17.69 1.27 23.10
C LEU A 121 18.58 0.08 23.52
N GLU A 122 19.56 0.30 24.40
CA GLU A 122 20.37 -0.79 24.98
C GLU A 122 19.57 -1.65 25.97
N LYS A 123 18.51 -1.12 26.58
CA LYS A 123 17.81 -1.71 27.73
C LYS A 123 16.34 -1.98 27.49
N GLU A 124 15.74 -1.26 26.58
CA GLU A 124 14.30 -1.25 26.31
C GLU A 124 14.01 -1.68 24.88
N SER A 125 12.76 -2.07 24.60
CA SER A 125 12.36 -2.37 23.23
C SER A 125 12.32 -1.11 22.37
N PHE A 126 12.59 -1.25 21.06
CA PHE A 126 12.45 -0.14 20.11
C PHE A 126 11.07 0.52 20.21
N ALA A 127 10.03 -0.28 20.43
CA ALA A 127 8.64 0.20 20.56
C ALA A 127 8.43 1.12 21.77
N ASP A 128 9.01 0.78 22.92
CA ASP A 128 8.90 1.58 24.15
C ASP A 128 9.69 2.88 24.02
N VAL A 129 10.90 2.80 23.44
CA VAL A 129 11.75 3.97 23.20
C VAL A 129 11.09 4.90 22.17
N ALA A 130 10.52 4.35 21.07
CA ALA A 130 9.80 5.15 20.09
C ALA A 130 8.61 5.88 20.69
N LYS A 131 7.83 5.20 21.55
CA LYS A 131 6.71 5.81 22.27
C LYS A 131 7.14 6.93 23.20
N ALA A 132 8.28 6.78 23.89
CA ALA A 132 8.74 7.72 24.89
C ALA A 132 9.48 8.94 24.31
N PHE A 133 10.21 8.74 23.20
CA PHE A 133 11.16 9.74 22.70
C PHE A 133 10.93 10.22 21.28
N SER A 134 10.17 9.49 20.45
CA SER A 134 9.98 9.88 19.03
C SER A 134 9.16 11.16 18.90
N GLU A 135 9.64 12.08 18.08
CA GLU A 135 8.96 13.32 17.71
C GLU A 135 8.09 13.17 16.43
N ASP A 136 8.01 11.96 15.88
CA ASP A 136 7.07 11.68 14.81
C ASP A 136 5.65 11.43 15.36
N SER A 137 4.82 12.46 15.33
CA SER A 137 3.43 12.41 15.83
C SER A 137 2.57 11.33 15.14
N ASN A 138 2.91 10.94 13.92
CA ASN A 138 2.15 9.94 13.16
C ASN A 138 2.41 8.51 13.64
N THR A 139 3.59 8.24 14.19
CA THR A 139 4.03 6.90 14.58
C THR A 139 4.28 6.73 16.08
N ALA A 140 4.61 7.77 16.82
CA ALA A 140 4.88 7.69 18.26
C ALA A 140 3.76 7.00 19.03
N ASN A 141 2.50 7.40 18.79
CA ASN A 141 1.31 6.80 19.42
C ASN A 141 1.04 5.35 18.97
N LYS A 142 1.76 4.86 17.97
CA LYS A 142 1.72 3.49 17.45
C LYS A 142 3.02 2.73 17.80
N ASN A 143 3.69 3.15 18.86
CA ASN A 143 4.98 2.60 19.30
C ASN A 143 6.03 2.62 18.17
N GLY A 144 6.08 3.71 17.43
CA GLY A 144 6.96 3.92 16.29
C GLY A 144 6.57 3.18 15.00
N PHE A 145 5.51 2.39 14.98
CA PHE A 145 5.17 1.57 13.82
C PHE A 145 4.80 2.45 12.62
N ALA A 146 5.63 2.39 11.58
CA ALA A 146 5.50 3.17 10.36
C ALA A 146 4.88 2.38 9.18
N GLY A 147 4.76 1.06 9.32
CA GLY A 147 4.04 0.22 8.35
C GLY A 147 4.95 -0.49 7.35
N TYR A 148 4.41 -0.67 6.14
CA TYR A 148 5.06 -1.35 5.02
C TYR A 148 5.98 -0.40 4.25
N VAL A 149 7.15 -0.92 3.85
CA VAL A 149 8.06 -0.29 2.89
C VAL A 149 8.71 -1.34 1.99
N ASP A 150 9.13 -0.92 0.79
CA ASP A 150 9.94 -1.67 -0.16
C ASP A 150 10.82 -0.72 -0.99
N SER A 151 11.58 -1.23 -1.96
CA SER A 151 12.46 -0.40 -2.79
C SER A 151 11.70 0.65 -3.64
N ASN A 152 10.41 0.44 -3.93
CA ASN A 152 9.59 1.42 -4.65
C ASN A 152 9.13 2.56 -3.72
N SER A 153 9.19 2.37 -2.39
CA SER A 153 8.82 3.40 -1.41
C SER A 153 9.84 4.53 -1.31
N THR A 154 10.98 4.45 -2.01
CA THR A 154 11.99 5.53 -2.09
C THR A 154 11.64 6.59 -3.12
N SER A 155 10.71 6.32 -4.04
CA SER A 155 10.32 7.29 -5.06
C SER A 155 9.35 8.33 -4.49
N SER A 156 9.54 9.58 -4.91
CA SER A 156 8.64 10.70 -4.59
C SER A 156 7.37 10.72 -5.46
N ASP A 157 7.16 9.69 -6.26
CA ASP A 157 5.96 9.59 -7.10
C ASP A 157 4.70 9.46 -6.23
N SER A 158 3.63 10.10 -6.67
CA SER A 158 2.33 10.13 -6.00
C SER A 158 1.70 8.75 -5.76
N SER A 159 2.29 7.69 -6.29
CA SER A 159 1.92 6.29 -6.04
C SER A 159 2.54 5.70 -4.75
N SER A 160 3.57 6.36 -4.17
CA SER A 160 4.15 5.92 -2.90
C SER A 160 3.24 6.33 -1.74
N THR A 161 2.65 5.36 -1.07
CA THR A 161 1.82 5.57 0.13
C THR A 161 2.65 5.57 1.43
N SER A 162 3.98 5.55 1.32
CA SER A 162 4.88 5.55 2.48
C SER A 162 5.06 6.94 3.04
N THR A 163 4.88 7.09 4.34
CA THR A 163 5.22 8.30 5.11
C THR A 163 6.65 8.27 5.64
N VAL A 164 7.41 7.21 5.33
CA VAL A 164 8.81 7.04 5.75
C VAL A 164 9.72 7.71 4.71
N PRO A 165 10.64 8.58 5.12
CA PRO A 165 11.57 9.23 4.19
C PRO A 165 12.40 8.25 3.36
N ALA A 166 12.74 8.62 2.13
CA ALA A 166 13.46 7.75 1.19
C ALA A 166 14.80 7.22 1.73
N ASP A 167 15.58 8.07 2.42
CA ASP A 167 16.85 7.67 3.03
C ASP A 167 16.66 6.62 4.13
N VAL A 168 15.57 6.77 4.90
CA VAL A 168 15.20 5.82 5.96
C VAL A 168 14.73 4.49 5.37
N VAL A 169 13.98 4.52 4.26
CA VAL A 169 13.61 3.32 3.50
C VAL A 169 14.85 2.62 2.96
N THR A 170 15.77 3.37 2.37
CA THR A 170 17.04 2.83 1.81
C THR A 170 17.84 2.11 2.89
N ALA A 171 17.98 2.72 4.07
CA ALA A 171 18.63 2.07 5.21
C ALA A 171 17.88 0.80 5.66
N ALA A 172 16.55 0.87 5.76
CA ALA A 172 15.74 -0.28 6.14
C ALA A 172 15.90 -1.47 5.20
N ILE A 173 16.05 -1.23 3.89
CA ILE A 173 16.23 -2.29 2.88
C ILE A 173 17.52 -3.09 3.12
N GLY A 174 18.59 -2.46 3.60
CA GLY A 174 19.86 -3.12 3.92
C GLY A 174 19.83 -3.95 5.21
N LEU A 175 18.85 -3.76 6.08
CA LEU A 175 18.80 -4.39 7.39
C LEU A 175 18.07 -5.74 7.36
N LYS A 176 18.44 -6.63 8.27
CA LYS A 176 17.73 -7.88 8.56
C LYS A 176 16.60 -7.63 9.57
N LYS A 177 15.70 -8.59 9.66
CA LYS A 177 14.67 -8.59 10.70
C LYS A 177 15.30 -8.52 12.10
N GLY A 178 14.81 -7.60 12.92
CA GLY A 178 15.27 -7.37 14.28
C GLY A 178 16.45 -6.40 14.40
N GLU A 179 16.98 -5.93 13.28
CA GLU A 179 18.08 -4.96 13.28
C GLU A 179 17.55 -3.52 13.31
N THR A 180 18.35 -2.64 13.93
CA THR A 180 18.14 -1.18 13.98
C THR A 180 19.28 -0.50 13.23
N SER A 181 18.97 0.57 12.49
CA SER A 181 19.98 1.37 11.79
C SER A 181 20.83 2.22 12.77
N ASP A 182 21.94 2.73 12.26
CA ASP A 182 22.53 3.95 12.79
C ASP A 182 21.57 5.14 12.61
N TRP A 183 21.96 6.32 13.14
CA TRP A 183 21.22 7.55 12.91
C TRP A 183 21.32 7.98 11.44
N ILE A 184 20.19 8.32 10.84
CA ILE A 184 20.06 8.73 9.46
C ILE A 184 19.61 10.18 9.44
N THR A 185 20.37 11.05 8.79
CA THR A 185 20.01 12.46 8.62
C THR A 185 19.06 12.59 7.44
N VAL A 186 17.94 13.28 7.65
CA VAL A 186 16.97 13.64 6.63
C VAL A 186 16.74 15.14 6.67
N THR A 187 17.00 15.82 5.56
CA THR A 187 16.75 17.25 5.41
C THR A 187 15.61 17.48 4.43
N SER A 188 14.64 18.31 4.82
CA SER A 188 13.49 18.67 4.01
C SER A 188 13.22 20.17 4.08
N SER A 189 12.22 20.66 3.37
CA SER A 189 11.78 22.06 3.45
C SER A 189 11.26 22.46 4.85
N SER A 190 10.88 21.48 5.68
CA SER A 190 10.40 21.68 7.06
C SER A 190 11.52 21.63 8.11
N GLY A 191 12.76 21.32 7.72
CA GLY A 191 13.90 21.25 8.61
C GLY A 191 14.69 19.96 8.51
N THR A 192 15.61 19.78 9.45
CA THR A 192 16.48 18.59 9.53
C THR A 192 16.04 17.71 10.68
N SER A 193 16.04 16.41 10.46
CA SER A 193 15.69 15.41 11.49
C SER A 193 16.67 14.23 11.42
N LEU A 194 16.90 13.62 12.56
CA LEU A 194 17.61 12.35 12.70
C LEU A 194 16.60 11.22 12.87
N TYR A 195 16.83 10.12 12.17
CA TYR A 195 15.98 8.94 12.23
C TYR A 195 16.77 7.70 12.65
N LYS A 196 16.14 6.82 13.41
CA LYS A 196 16.48 5.40 13.49
C LYS A 196 15.34 4.58 12.90
N VAL A 197 15.65 3.52 12.19
CA VAL A 197 14.67 2.56 11.67
C VAL A 197 14.96 1.16 12.21
N TYR A 198 13.91 0.48 12.64
CA TYR A 198 13.93 -0.91 13.10
C TYR A 198 13.11 -1.78 12.15
N VAL A 199 13.69 -2.88 11.67
CA VAL A 199 13.01 -3.82 10.78
C VAL A 199 12.25 -4.87 11.58
N LYS A 200 10.94 -4.79 11.57
CA LYS A 200 10.05 -5.66 12.36
C LYS A 200 9.78 -7.01 11.70
N GLU A 201 9.58 -7.05 10.38
CA GLU A 201 9.32 -8.27 9.61
C GLU A 201 9.88 -8.15 8.19
N THR A 202 10.46 -9.24 7.69
CA THR A 202 10.98 -9.38 6.31
C THR A 202 10.41 -10.61 5.60
N ASN A 203 9.67 -11.46 6.30
CA ASN A 203 9.03 -12.62 5.69
C ASN A 203 7.83 -12.19 4.86
N SER A 204 7.93 -12.32 3.55
CA SER A 204 6.93 -11.92 2.58
C SER A 204 5.55 -12.49 2.88
N LYS A 205 5.44 -13.79 3.21
CA LYS A 205 4.16 -14.42 3.55
C LYS A 205 3.52 -13.83 4.82
N LYS A 206 4.32 -13.48 5.82
CA LYS A 206 3.82 -12.84 7.05
C LYS A 206 3.38 -11.41 6.80
N ILE A 207 4.07 -10.67 5.93
CA ILE A 207 3.71 -9.31 5.53
C ILE A 207 2.40 -9.34 4.74
N PHE A 208 2.27 -10.22 3.74
CA PHE A 208 1.04 -10.38 2.96
C PHE A 208 -0.18 -10.75 3.83
N ASN A 209 0.02 -11.62 4.83
CA ASN A 209 -1.03 -12.06 5.76
C ASN A 209 -1.04 -11.25 7.07
N ALA A 210 -0.54 -10.02 7.08
CA ALA A 210 -0.54 -9.18 8.27
C ALA A 210 -1.98 -8.94 8.77
N LYS A 211 -2.15 -8.91 10.09
CA LYS A 211 -3.45 -8.59 10.72
C LYS A 211 -3.87 -7.14 10.47
N SER A 212 -2.93 -6.25 10.21
CA SER A 212 -3.20 -4.88 9.81
C SER A 212 -3.70 -4.85 8.38
N ASP A 213 -4.93 -4.41 8.16
CA ASP A 213 -5.50 -4.23 6.82
C ASP A 213 -4.67 -3.27 5.97
N THR A 214 -4.09 -2.23 6.56
CA THR A 214 -3.22 -1.29 5.86
C THR A 214 -2.01 -2.01 5.29
N VAL A 215 -1.27 -2.76 6.11
CA VAL A 215 -0.07 -3.51 5.66
C VAL A 215 -0.43 -4.57 4.62
N SER A 216 -1.47 -5.37 4.88
CA SER A 216 -1.87 -6.44 3.94
C SER A 216 -2.36 -5.90 2.60
N ASN A 217 -3.00 -4.72 2.59
CA ASN A 217 -3.42 -4.05 1.37
C ASN A 217 -2.22 -3.47 0.61
N GLN A 218 -1.28 -2.81 1.31
CA GLN A 218 -0.06 -2.31 0.68
C GLN A 218 0.75 -3.45 0.05
N ALA A 219 0.88 -4.59 0.75
CA ALA A 219 1.50 -5.79 0.21
C ALA A 219 0.77 -6.35 -1.01
N LEU A 220 -0.57 -6.39 -0.99
CA LEU A 220 -1.38 -6.81 -2.13
C LEU A 220 -1.11 -5.94 -3.37
N TYR A 221 -1.15 -4.61 -3.21
CA TYR A 221 -0.88 -3.69 -4.32
C TYR A 221 0.56 -3.78 -4.79
N ALA A 222 1.53 -3.93 -3.88
CA ALA A 222 2.94 -4.09 -4.26
C ALA A 222 3.17 -5.37 -5.08
N ILE A 223 2.49 -6.47 -4.75
CA ILE A 223 2.53 -7.71 -5.53
C ILE A 223 1.91 -7.50 -6.92
N LEU A 224 0.75 -6.86 -7.01
CA LEU A 224 0.10 -6.59 -8.29
C LEU A 224 0.96 -5.68 -9.18
N ASN A 225 1.66 -4.72 -8.60
CA ASN A 225 2.54 -3.80 -9.32
C ASN A 225 3.91 -4.40 -9.67
N SER A 226 4.31 -5.50 -9.02
CA SER A 226 5.59 -6.15 -9.30
C SER A 226 5.58 -6.97 -10.60
N ASP A 227 4.41 -7.34 -11.11
CA ASP A 227 4.20 -8.03 -12.39
C ASP A 227 3.02 -7.39 -13.12
N SER A 228 3.28 -6.61 -14.15
CA SER A 228 2.27 -5.90 -14.94
C SER A 228 1.22 -6.83 -15.57
N SER A 229 1.56 -8.10 -15.79
CA SER A 229 0.66 -9.10 -16.35
C SER A 229 -0.23 -9.79 -15.31
N LEU A 230 0.03 -9.60 -14.01
CA LEU A 230 -0.62 -10.37 -12.94
C LEU A 230 -2.13 -10.09 -12.86
N SER A 231 -2.52 -8.83 -12.92
CA SER A 231 -3.94 -8.44 -12.89
C SER A 231 -4.72 -9.10 -14.04
N TYR A 232 -4.10 -9.19 -15.23
CA TYR A 232 -4.68 -9.92 -16.36
C TYR A 232 -4.79 -11.42 -16.08
N LYS A 233 -3.71 -12.06 -15.63
CA LYS A 233 -3.70 -13.49 -15.30
C LYS A 233 -4.79 -13.85 -14.29
N ILE A 234 -5.01 -12.99 -13.31
CA ILE A 234 -6.08 -13.17 -12.31
C ILE A 234 -7.44 -13.12 -12.99
N LEU A 235 -7.73 -12.04 -13.74
CA LEU A 235 -9.01 -11.85 -14.41
C LEU A 235 -9.32 -12.99 -15.39
N ASP A 236 -8.36 -13.39 -16.21
CA ASP A 236 -8.46 -14.50 -17.16
C ASP A 236 -8.74 -15.84 -16.46
N SER A 237 -8.03 -16.11 -15.35
CA SER A 237 -8.24 -17.33 -14.56
C SER A 237 -9.66 -17.44 -14.00
N TYR A 238 -10.27 -16.31 -13.62
CA TYR A 238 -11.66 -16.29 -13.15
C TYR A 238 -12.65 -16.32 -14.32
N ALA A 239 -12.39 -15.59 -15.40
CA ALA A 239 -13.23 -15.60 -16.58
C ALA A 239 -13.37 -17.01 -17.21
N LYS A 240 -12.26 -17.75 -17.30
CA LYS A 240 -12.24 -19.15 -17.77
C LYS A 240 -13.12 -20.08 -16.94
N LYS A 241 -13.25 -19.83 -15.63
CA LYS A 241 -14.12 -20.65 -14.75
C LYS A 241 -15.60 -20.37 -14.92
N LEU A 242 -15.96 -19.19 -15.43
CA LEU A 242 -17.34 -18.78 -15.65
C LEU A 242 -17.93 -19.34 -16.95
N ASP A 243 -17.13 -20.03 -17.78
CA ASP A 243 -17.55 -20.55 -19.11
C ASP A 243 -18.27 -19.46 -19.94
N ILE A 244 -17.66 -18.28 -20.05
CA ILE A 244 -18.24 -17.14 -20.75
C ILE A 244 -18.48 -17.51 -22.21
N LYS A 245 -19.75 -17.51 -22.63
CA LYS A 245 -20.14 -17.73 -24.01
C LYS A 245 -20.37 -16.40 -24.72
N PHE A 246 -19.72 -16.23 -25.86
CA PHE A 246 -19.91 -15.08 -26.70
C PHE A 246 -20.95 -15.42 -27.75
N ASN A 247 -21.93 -14.53 -27.99
CA ASN A 247 -23.01 -14.71 -28.96
C ASN A 247 -22.48 -14.74 -30.41
N ASP A 248 -21.34 -14.08 -30.64
CA ASP A 248 -20.69 -14.04 -31.95
C ASP A 248 -19.16 -13.98 -31.84
N LYS A 249 -18.47 -14.30 -32.95
CA LYS A 249 -17.02 -14.33 -33.05
C LYS A 249 -16.36 -12.94 -32.95
N ASP A 250 -17.08 -11.90 -33.41
CA ASP A 250 -16.53 -10.54 -33.43
C ASP A 250 -16.50 -9.94 -32.02
N THR A 251 -17.53 -10.18 -31.21
CA THR A 251 -17.56 -9.82 -29.80
C THR A 251 -16.46 -10.52 -29.04
N LYS A 252 -16.27 -11.84 -29.30
CA LYS A 252 -15.13 -12.57 -28.70
C LYS A 252 -13.78 -11.96 -29.08
N LYS A 253 -13.58 -11.66 -30.37
CA LYS A 253 -12.35 -11.05 -30.88
C LYS A 253 -12.06 -9.69 -30.27
N LYS A 254 -13.09 -8.84 -30.14
CA LYS A 254 -12.98 -7.54 -29.46
C LYS A 254 -12.64 -7.69 -27.99
N PHE A 255 -13.25 -8.65 -27.30
CA PHE A 255 -12.93 -8.97 -25.91
C PHE A 255 -11.48 -9.44 -25.76
N ASP A 256 -11.04 -10.41 -26.56
CA ASP A 256 -9.67 -10.94 -26.54
C ASP A 256 -8.65 -9.82 -26.84
N SER A 257 -8.94 -8.95 -27.81
CA SER A 257 -8.11 -7.79 -28.15
C SER A 257 -8.05 -6.77 -27.01
N TYR A 258 -9.19 -6.40 -26.44
CA TYR A 258 -9.27 -5.50 -25.29
C TYR A 258 -8.44 -6.03 -24.10
N VAL A 259 -8.62 -7.30 -23.81
CA VAL A 259 -7.92 -7.97 -22.72
C VAL A 259 -6.40 -7.96 -22.96
N LYS A 260 -5.96 -8.27 -24.19
CA LYS A 260 -4.55 -8.22 -24.58
C LYS A 260 -3.99 -6.80 -24.51
N THR A 261 -4.71 -5.81 -25.00
CA THR A 261 -4.23 -4.42 -25.04
C THR A 261 -4.21 -3.77 -23.65
N THR A 262 -5.20 -4.08 -22.80
CA THR A 262 -5.35 -3.42 -21.50
C THR A 262 -4.49 -4.06 -20.40
N TYR A 263 -4.22 -5.37 -20.51
CA TYR A 263 -3.59 -6.16 -19.47
C TYR A 263 -2.42 -7.02 -19.95
N GLY A 264 -2.27 -7.22 -21.23
CA GLY A 264 -1.15 -7.92 -21.83
C GLY A 264 -0.05 -6.92 -22.12
N GLY A 265 0.87 -6.71 -21.18
CA GLY A 265 2.12 -6.04 -21.48
C GLY A 265 2.77 -6.70 -22.70
N ASP A 266 3.42 -5.91 -23.53
CA ASP A 266 4.17 -6.37 -24.70
C ASP A 266 5.04 -7.58 -24.33
N GLN A 267 4.79 -8.72 -25.01
CA GLN A 267 5.71 -9.86 -25.04
C GLN A 267 6.76 -9.61 -26.10
#